data_9d6fc1743ae9852a7ec1d14d3e3ba5a3
#
_entry.id   9d6fc1743ae9852a7ec1d14d3e3ba5a3
#
_cell.length_a   1.000
_cell.length_b   1.000
_cell.length_c   1.000
_cell.angle_alpha   90.00
_cell.angle_beta   90.00
_cell.angle_gamma   90.00
#
_symmetry.space_group_name_H-M   'P 1'
#
loop_
_entity.id
_entity.type
_entity.pdbx_description
1 polymer ?
#
loop_
_entity_poly.entity_id
_entity_poly.type
_entity_poly.pdbx_seq_one_letter_code
_entity_poly.pdbx_strand_id
1 'polypeptide(L)'
;MRQNAILLAVLLLFAAVAVAEEENIGAPAPVRLDADKLAGLGLEEFEPFPKEMVLSGRSKHSYHTFFSGEEVVVEVYEAVPAKLKIDEPWPYDEFIYVLSGKLVLTDATGAVTEFVAGESLVVPKGFVGIWDMQGNFRELVVIEKEAYERAEGSE
;
A
#
# COMPACT_ATOMS: atom_id res chain seq x y z
N MET A 1 -87.13 2.86 -1.12
CA MET A 1 -86.31 1.68 -1.43
C MET A 1 -84.97 2.17 -1.87
N ARG A 2 -83.97 2.06 -1.00
CA ARG A 2 -82.59 2.48 -1.27
C ARG A 2 -81.67 1.28 -1.04
N GLN A 3 -81.07 0.78 -2.09
CA GLN A 3 -80.08 -0.30 -2.07
C GLN A 3 -78.78 0.29 -1.70
N ASN A 4 -78.20 -0.21 -0.56
CA ASN A 4 -76.87 0.10 -0.16
C ASN A 4 -75.93 -0.92 -0.77
N ALA A 5 -75.04 -0.47 -1.67
CA ALA A 5 -73.95 -1.26 -2.19
C ALA A 5 -72.77 -1.17 -1.22
N ILE A 6 -72.40 -2.30 -0.67
CA ILE A 6 -71.20 -2.45 0.17
C ILE A 6 -69.99 -2.66 -0.76
N LEU A 7 -69.12 -1.69 -0.76
CA LEU A 7 -67.85 -1.75 -1.53
C LEU A 7 -66.81 -2.48 -0.65
N LEU A 8 -66.47 -3.72 -1.02
CA LEU A 8 -65.44 -4.51 -0.36
C LEU A 8 -64.08 -4.10 -0.91
N ALA A 9 -63.33 -3.30 -0.15
CA ALA A 9 -61.96 -2.95 -0.47
C ALA A 9 -61.00 -4.10 -0.06
N VAL A 10 -60.50 -4.83 -1.04
CA VAL A 10 -59.43 -5.81 -0.83
C VAL A 10 -58.09 -5.09 -0.76
N LEU A 11 -57.52 -4.98 0.44
CA LEU A 11 -56.21 -4.44 0.66
C LEU A 11 -55.17 -5.53 0.38
N LEU A 12 -54.53 -5.49 -0.80
CA LEU A 12 -53.39 -6.34 -1.16
C LEU A 12 -52.13 -5.78 -0.44
N LEU A 13 -51.75 -6.40 0.64
CA LEU A 13 -50.47 -6.17 1.30
C LEU A 13 -49.36 -6.81 0.46
N PHE A 14 -48.66 -6.02 -0.32
CA PHE A 14 -47.35 -6.46 -0.89
C PHE A 14 -46.33 -6.46 0.20
N ALA A 15 -46.02 -7.62 0.77
CA ALA A 15 -44.82 -7.81 1.55
C ALA A 15 -43.61 -7.80 0.60
N ALA A 16 -42.89 -6.69 0.54
CA ALA A 16 -41.58 -6.63 -0.09
C ALA A 16 -40.62 -7.50 0.74
N VAL A 17 -40.36 -8.70 0.26
CA VAL A 17 -39.23 -9.49 0.76
C VAL A 17 -37.99 -8.82 0.27
N ALA A 18 -37.32 -8.05 1.13
CA ALA A 18 -35.96 -7.61 0.89
C ALA A 18 -35.07 -8.87 0.94
N VAL A 19 -34.73 -9.40 -0.21
CA VAL A 19 -33.63 -10.37 -0.34
C VAL A 19 -32.38 -9.55 -0.07
N ALA A 20 -31.82 -9.68 1.12
CA ALA A 20 -30.46 -9.26 1.37
C ALA A 20 -29.61 -10.12 0.44
N GLU A 21 -29.00 -9.53 -0.57
CA GLU A 21 -27.88 -10.16 -1.27
C GLU A 21 -26.82 -10.38 -0.19
N GLU A 22 -26.66 -11.64 0.26
CA GLU A 22 -25.46 -12.06 0.96
C GLU A 22 -24.34 -11.83 -0.05
N GLU A 23 -23.50 -10.80 0.18
CA GLU A 23 -22.22 -10.70 -0.47
C GLU A 23 -21.51 -12.03 -0.22
N ASN A 24 -21.41 -12.83 -1.25
CA ASN A 24 -20.66 -14.08 -1.21
C ASN A 24 -19.17 -13.70 -1.10
N ILE A 25 -18.74 -13.38 0.12
CA ILE A 25 -17.32 -13.23 0.44
C ILE A 25 -16.73 -14.62 0.26
N GLY A 26 -16.17 -14.86 -0.93
CA GLY A 26 -15.50 -16.11 -1.24
C GLY A 26 -14.46 -16.43 -0.16
N ALA A 27 -14.24 -17.71 0.12
CA ALA A 27 -13.24 -18.12 1.09
C ALA A 27 -11.88 -17.48 0.74
N PRO A 28 -11.10 -17.01 1.74
CA PRO A 28 -9.79 -16.41 1.50
C PRO A 28 -8.91 -17.34 0.66
N ALA A 29 -8.33 -16.82 -0.40
CA ALA A 29 -7.47 -17.55 -1.32
C ALA A 29 -6.09 -16.91 -1.42
N PRO A 30 -5.02 -17.69 -1.68
CA PRO A 30 -3.70 -17.13 -1.90
C PRO A 30 -3.68 -16.17 -3.08
N VAL A 31 -3.03 -15.02 -2.90
CA VAL A 31 -2.81 -14.02 -3.95
C VAL A 31 -1.44 -14.27 -4.59
N ARG A 32 -1.42 -14.42 -5.92
CA ARG A 32 -0.16 -14.52 -6.67
C ARG A 32 0.34 -13.13 -6.98
N LEU A 33 1.59 -12.85 -6.63
CA LEU A 33 2.25 -11.62 -7.05
C LEU A 33 2.63 -11.73 -8.53
N ASP A 34 2.20 -10.74 -9.32
CA ASP A 34 2.45 -10.71 -10.76
C ASP A 34 3.94 -10.55 -11.06
N ALA A 35 4.50 -11.43 -11.91
CA ALA A 35 5.92 -11.46 -12.22
C ALA A 35 6.39 -10.23 -13.02
N ASP A 36 5.54 -9.69 -13.89
CA ASP A 36 5.86 -8.50 -14.68
C ASP A 36 5.92 -7.26 -13.78
N LYS A 37 4.99 -7.15 -12.83
CA LYS A 37 5.02 -6.10 -11.81
C LYS A 37 6.25 -6.22 -10.92
N LEU A 38 6.59 -7.41 -10.44
CA LEU A 38 7.82 -7.66 -9.69
C LEU A 38 9.08 -7.32 -10.50
N ALA A 39 9.02 -7.48 -11.85
CA ALA A 39 10.08 -7.07 -12.75
C ALA A 39 10.10 -5.56 -13.05
N GLY A 40 9.15 -4.77 -12.52
CA GLY A 40 9.06 -3.32 -12.70
C GLY A 40 8.26 -2.88 -13.94
N LEU A 41 7.50 -3.79 -14.57
CA LEU A 41 6.76 -3.46 -15.78
C LEU A 41 5.38 -2.87 -15.43
N GLY A 42 5.10 -1.67 -15.97
CA GLY A 42 3.81 -1.02 -15.86
C GLY A 42 3.44 -0.63 -14.43
N LEU A 43 4.42 -0.24 -13.63
CA LEU A 43 4.20 0.36 -12.31
C LEU A 43 3.56 1.74 -12.45
N GLU A 44 2.81 2.16 -11.45
CA GLU A 44 2.19 3.47 -11.37
C GLU A 44 3.17 4.49 -10.80
N GLU A 45 3.24 5.70 -11.41
CA GLU A 45 4.09 6.76 -10.86
C GLU A 45 3.49 7.27 -9.55
N PHE A 46 4.35 7.45 -8.56
CA PHE A 46 4.03 8.07 -7.28
C PHE A 46 4.37 9.57 -7.29
N GLU A 47 3.74 10.34 -6.41
CA GLU A 47 4.09 11.75 -6.23
C GLU A 47 5.56 11.89 -5.80
N PRO A 48 6.31 12.86 -6.35
CA PRO A 48 7.70 13.05 -5.98
C PRO A 48 7.87 13.37 -4.49
N PHE A 49 8.92 12.84 -3.86
CA PHE A 49 9.30 13.26 -2.51
C PHE A 49 9.48 14.78 -2.41
N PRO A 50 9.14 15.39 -1.27
CA PRO A 50 9.43 16.78 -1.00
C PRO A 50 10.89 17.13 -1.29
N LYS A 51 11.14 18.27 -1.92
CA LYS A 51 12.48 18.66 -2.36
C LYS A 51 13.49 18.76 -1.22
N GLU A 52 13.02 19.13 -0.05
CA GLU A 52 13.80 19.22 1.20
C GLU A 52 14.31 17.86 1.68
N MET A 53 13.64 16.77 1.33
CA MET A 53 14.10 15.41 1.62
C MET A 53 15.19 14.96 0.66
N VAL A 54 15.25 15.48 -0.57
CA VAL A 54 16.13 15.00 -1.62
C VAL A 54 17.53 15.60 -1.49
N LEU A 55 18.48 14.85 -0.97
CA LEU A 55 19.89 15.26 -0.86
C LEU A 55 20.62 15.19 -2.20
N SER A 56 20.32 14.20 -3.03
CA SER A 56 20.87 14.05 -4.38
C SER A 56 20.05 13.11 -5.22
N GLY A 57 20.24 13.14 -6.55
CA GLY A 57 19.51 12.31 -7.49
C GLY A 57 18.20 12.93 -7.93
N ARG A 58 17.21 12.09 -8.27
CA ARG A 58 15.89 12.53 -8.74
C ARG A 58 14.80 11.84 -7.95
N SER A 59 13.80 12.63 -7.52
CA SER A 59 12.61 12.10 -6.88
C SER A 59 11.64 11.59 -7.96
N LYS A 60 11.92 10.41 -8.50
CA LYS A 60 11.02 9.69 -9.39
C LYS A 60 10.94 8.24 -8.94
N HIS A 61 9.74 7.84 -8.56
CA HIS A 61 9.46 6.51 -8.06
C HIS A 61 8.10 6.01 -8.51
N SER A 62 7.91 4.71 -8.46
CA SER A 62 6.71 4.03 -8.95
C SER A 62 6.41 2.82 -8.05
N TYR A 63 5.16 2.39 -8.03
CA TYR A 63 4.73 1.28 -7.19
C TYR A 63 3.62 0.46 -7.85
N HIS A 64 3.31 -0.67 -7.23
CA HIS A 64 2.09 -1.43 -7.50
C HIS A 64 1.70 -2.23 -6.25
N THR A 65 0.47 -2.06 -5.82
CA THR A 65 -0.09 -2.81 -4.69
C THR A 65 -0.63 -4.16 -5.17
N PHE A 66 -0.03 -5.25 -4.69
CA PHE A 66 -0.50 -6.61 -4.97
C PHE A 66 -1.64 -7.03 -4.06
N PHE A 67 -1.59 -6.59 -2.82
CA PHE A 67 -2.53 -7.00 -1.78
C PHE A 67 -2.68 -5.91 -0.73
N SER A 68 -3.93 -5.62 -0.38
CA SER A 68 -4.28 -4.78 0.76
C SER A 68 -5.32 -5.55 1.59
N GLY A 69 -4.85 -6.21 2.64
CA GLY A 69 -5.65 -7.00 3.56
C GLY A 69 -6.19 -6.19 4.73
N GLU A 70 -6.55 -6.87 5.81
CA GLU A 70 -6.94 -6.22 7.06
C GLU A 70 -5.71 -5.76 7.85
N GLU A 71 -4.62 -6.52 7.82
CA GLU A 71 -3.43 -6.33 8.66
C GLU A 71 -2.23 -5.77 7.90
N VAL A 72 -2.07 -6.15 6.62
CA VAL A 72 -0.88 -5.80 5.83
C VAL A 72 -1.22 -5.33 4.43
N VAL A 73 -0.33 -4.46 3.93
CA VAL A 73 -0.21 -4.09 2.52
C VAL A 73 1.05 -4.74 1.96
N VAL A 74 0.97 -5.28 0.74
CA VAL A 74 2.10 -5.87 0.01
C VAL A 74 2.26 -5.15 -1.32
N GLU A 75 3.41 -4.53 -1.53
CA GLU A 75 3.69 -3.70 -2.71
C GLU A 75 5.05 -4.01 -3.31
N VAL A 76 5.20 -3.72 -4.60
CA VAL A 76 6.50 -3.48 -5.21
C VAL A 76 6.69 -1.98 -5.35
N TYR A 77 7.88 -1.53 -5.00
CA TYR A 77 8.32 -0.15 -5.15
C TYR A 77 9.59 -0.09 -5.99
N GLU A 78 9.69 0.91 -6.86
CA GLU A 78 10.87 1.17 -7.70
C GLU A 78 11.22 2.65 -7.66
N ALA A 79 12.52 2.95 -7.55
CA ALA A 79 13.01 4.32 -7.62
C ALA A 79 14.23 4.43 -8.53
N VAL A 80 14.33 5.56 -9.24
CA VAL A 80 15.60 5.96 -9.85
C VAL A 80 16.58 6.37 -8.76
N PRO A 81 17.92 6.38 -9.04
CA PRO A 81 18.89 6.74 -8.02
C PRO A 81 18.57 8.06 -7.31
N ALA A 82 18.39 7.98 -6.01
CA ALA A 82 18.09 9.11 -5.14
C ALA A 82 18.62 8.86 -3.73
N LYS A 83 19.08 9.94 -3.09
CA LYS A 83 19.47 9.94 -1.68
C LYS A 83 18.51 10.87 -0.93
N LEU A 84 17.82 10.31 0.04
CA LEU A 84 16.81 11.01 0.82
C LEU A 84 17.28 11.19 2.26
N LYS A 85 16.91 12.31 2.86
CA LYS A 85 17.01 12.54 4.29
C LYS A 85 15.66 12.28 4.93
N ILE A 86 15.66 11.38 5.89
CA ILE A 86 14.50 11.04 6.71
C ILE A 86 14.66 11.76 8.06
N ASP A 87 14.06 12.94 8.17
CA ASP A 87 14.12 13.79 9.36
C ASP A 87 13.02 13.49 10.37
N GLU A 88 11.84 13.09 9.86
CA GLU A 88 10.73 12.67 10.69
C GLU A 88 10.79 11.16 10.96
N PRO A 89 10.40 10.70 12.15
CA PRO A 89 10.39 9.27 12.47
C PRO A 89 9.58 8.46 11.47
N TRP A 90 10.17 7.40 10.87
CA TRP A 90 9.48 6.51 9.94
C TRP A 90 8.19 5.98 10.57
N PRO A 91 7.05 6.03 9.88
CA PRO A 91 5.74 5.90 10.54
C PRO A 91 5.37 4.47 10.93
N TYR A 92 6.02 3.44 10.36
CA TYR A 92 5.67 2.02 10.56
C TYR A 92 6.91 1.12 10.52
N ASP A 93 6.73 -0.15 10.95
CA ASP A 93 7.69 -1.20 10.68
C ASP A 93 7.51 -1.66 9.23
N GLU A 94 8.58 -1.71 8.46
CA GLU A 94 8.57 -2.05 7.05
C GLU A 94 9.52 -3.22 6.77
N PHE A 95 8.97 -4.34 6.31
CA PHE A 95 9.79 -5.42 5.77
C PHE A 95 10.10 -5.15 4.31
N ILE A 96 11.38 -5.26 3.95
CA ILE A 96 11.90 -5.04 2.60
C ILE A 96 12.64 -6.29 2.12
N TYR A 97 12.37 -6.70 0.87
CA TYR A 97 13.19 -7.62 0.11
C TYR A 97 13.70 -6.91 -1.15
N VAL A 98 15.02 -6.72 -1.25
CA VAL A 98 15.63 -6.02 -2.39
C VAL A 98 15.58 -6.89 -3.64
N LEU A 99 14.83 -6.45 -4.65
CA LEU A 99 14.66 -7.15 -5.93
C LEU A 99 15.76 -6.77 -6.93
N SER A 100 16.19 -5.50 -6.94
CA SER A 100 17.26 -5.01 -7.80
C SER A 100 17.91 -3.75 -7.23
N GLY A 101 19.09 -3.40 -7.72
CA GLY A 101 19.83 -2.25 -7.23
C GLY A 101 20.45 -2.48 -5.85
N LYS A 102 20.62 -1.39 -5.10
CA LYS A 102 21.21 -1.39 -3.78
C LYS A 102 20.56 -0.31 -2.91
N LEU A 103 20.27 -0.64 -1.66
CA LEU A 103 19.88 0.29 -0.62
C LEU A 103 21.02 0.48 0.37
N VAL A 104 21.35 1.73 0.68
CA VAL A 104 22.30 2.08 1.73
C VAL A 104 21.60 2.95 2.76
N LEU A 105 21.48 2.43 3.97
CA LEU A 105 20.89 3.13 5.10
C LEU A 105 21.98 3.67 6.00
N THR A 106 21.85 4.94 6.42
CA THR A 106 22.68 5.52 7.49
C THR A 106 21.72 5.91 8.61
N ASP A 107 21.89 5.32 9.77
CA ASP A 107 21.06 5.62 10.94
C ASP A 107 21.44 6.94 11.65
N ALA A 108 20.68 7.31 12.68
CA ALA A 108 20.89 8.53 13.45
C ALA A 108 22.26 8.56 14.19
N THR A 109 22.93 7.41 14.37
CA THR A 109 24.27 7.32 14.96
C THR A 109 25.38 7.51 13.94
N GLY A 110 25.04 7.49 12.64
CA GLY A 110 25.96 7.51 11.52
C GLY A 110 26.44 6.13 11.09
N ALA A 111 25.88 5.05 11.65
CA ALA A 111 26.21 3.70 11.21
C ALA A 111 25.60 3.44 9.84
N VAL A 112 26.39 2.85 8.93
CA VAL A 112 26.01 2.59 7.54
C VAL A 112 25.81 1.09 7.34
N THR A 113 24.69 0.72 6.75
CA THR A 113 24.38 -0.66 6.35
C THR A 113 23.96 -0.69 4.89
N GLU A 114 24.50 -1.62 4.13
CA GLU A 114 24.18 -1.83 2.71
C GLU A 114 23.40 -3.11 2.52
N PHE A 115 22.43 -3.07 1.59
CA PHE A 115 21.62 -4.21 1.18
C PHE A 115 21.58 -4.27 -0.35
N VAL A 116 21.85 -5.45 -0.91
CA VAL A 116 21.85 -5.69 -2.35
C VAL A 116 20.72 -6.64 -2.76
N ALA A 117 20.49 -6.77 -4.06
CA ALA A 117 19.47 -7.68 -4.59
C ALA A 117 19.61 -9.10 -4.00
N GLY A 118 18.50 -9.65 -3.52
CA GLY A 118 18.39 -10.93 -2.83
C GLY A 118 18.50 -10.86 -1.30
N GLU A 119 18.81 -9.71 -0.74
CA GLU A 119 18.83 -9.49 0.72
C GLU A 119 17.52 -8.89 1.22
N SER A 120 17.25 -9.09 2.50
CA SER A 120 16.07 -8.54 3.18
C SER A 120 16.45 -7.85 4.47
N LEU A 121 15.61 -6.91 4.88
CA LEU A 121 15.76 -6.13 6.08
C LEU A 121 14.41 -5.77 6.67
N VAL A 122 14.44 -5.22 7.88
CA VAL A 122 13.32 -4.48 8.45
C VAL A 122 13.80 -3.08 8.78
N VAL A 123 13.09 -2.07 8.27
CA VAL A 123 13.22 -0.69 8.74
C VAL A 123 12.23 -0.52 9.87
N PRO A 124 12.69 -0.30 11.11
CA PRO A 124 11.78 -0.17 12.24
C PRO A 124 11.08 1.18 12.23
N LYS A 125 9.87 1.20 12.74
CA LYS A 125 9.17 2.44 13.09
C LYS A 125 10.07 3.34 13.94
N GLY A 126 10.07 4.63 13.61
CA GLY A 126 10.91 5.61 14.30
C GLY A 126 12.31 5.76 13.69
N PHE A 127 12.63 5.03 12.61
CA PHE A 127 13.89 5.24 11.89
C PHE A 127 14.00 6.70 11.44
N VAL A 128 15.16 7.31 11.67
CA VAL A 128 15.59 8.60 11.11
C VAL A 128 17.01 8.45 10.58
N GLY A 129 17.33 9.15 9.47
CA GLY A 129 18.66 9.03 8.88
C GLY A 129 18.71 9.31 7.40
N ILE A 130 19.51 8.53 6.67
CA ILE A 130 19.69 8.64 5.23
C ILE A 130 19.24 7.36 4.55
N TRP A 131 18.46 7.52 3.50
CA TRP A 131 18.01 6.44 2.62
C TRP A 131 18.59 6.69 1.23
N ASP A 132 19.57 5.89 0.80
CA ASP A 132 20.32 6.05 -0.45
C ASP A 132 20.04 4.88 -1.38
N MET A 133 19.16 5.10 -2.35
CA MET A 133 18.77 4.15 -3.38
C MET A 133 19.71 4.26 -4.58
N GLN A 134 20.40 3.18 -4.92
CA GLN A 134 21.43 3.18 -5.95
C GLN A 134 21.11 2.18 -7.06
N GLY A 135 21.44 2.56 -8.31
CA GLY A 135 21.12 1.78 -9.49
C GLY A 135 19.61 1.83 -9.81
N ASN A 136 19.10 0.81 -10.49
CA ASN A 136 17.66 0.58 -10.63
C ASN A 136 17.15 -0.09 -9.37
N PHE A 137 16.91 0.71 -8.33
CA PHE A 137 16.47 0.20 -7.05
C PHE A 137 15.02 -0.26 -7.15
N ARG A 138 14.77 -1.50 -6.75
CA ARG A 138 13.43 -2.05 -6.62
C ARG A 138 13.36 -2.99 -5.42
N GLU A 139 12.24 -2.95 -4.74
CA GLU A 139 11.99 -3.75 -3.54
C GLU A 139 10.56 -4.29 -3.52
N LEU A 140 10.38 -5.42 -2.84
CA LEU A 140 9.10 -5.89 -2.37
C LEU A 140 8.97 -5.47 -0.91
N VAL A 141 7.88 -4.80 -0.57
CA VAL A 141 7.62 -4.34 0.79
C VAL A 141 6.38 -4.99 1.38
N VAL A 142 6.41 -5.19 2.69
CA VAL A 142 5.25 -5.57 3.49
C VAL A 142 5.16 -4.59 4.66
N ILE A 143 4.03 -3.92 4.77
CA ILE A 143 3.80 -2.82 5.69
C ILE A 143 2.54 -3.10 6.52
N GLU A 144 2.52 -2.71 7.79
CA GLU A 144 1.33 -2.74 8.64
C GLU A 144 0.31 -1.72 8.10
N LYS A 145 -0.89 -2.22 7.76
CA LYS A 145 -1.88 -1.45 6.99
C LYS A 145 -2.36 -0.19 7.71
N GLU A 146 -2.73 -0.31 8.98
CA GLU A 146 -3.31 0.83 9.71
C GLU A 146 -2.32 1.99 9.85
N ALA A 147 -1.03 1.69 10.06
CA ALA A 147 0.01 2.70 10.13
C ALA A 147 0.33 3.30 8.75
N TYR A 148 0.29 2.48 7.70
CA TYR A 148 0.43 2.93 6.31
C TYR A 148 -0.69 3.91 5.93
N GLU A 149 -1.96 3.55 6.15
CA GLU A 149 -3.11 4.41 5.84
C GLU A 149 -3.11 5.73 6.65
N ARG A 150 -2.63 5.69 7.90
CA ARG A 150 -2.46 6.92 8.69
C ARG A 150 -1.38 7.82 8.11
N ALA A 151 -0.30 7.27 7.60
CA ALA A 151 0.79 8.03 7.00
C ALA A 151 0.36 8.69 5.68
N GLU A 152 -0.32 7.93 4.81
CA GLU A 152 -0.85 8.40 3.53
C GLU A 152 -2.02 9.40 3.70
N GLY A 153 -2.85 9.25 4.74
CA GLY A 153 -4.02 10.10 5.01
C GLY A 153 -3.72 11.39 5.76
N SER A 154 -2.47 11.65 6.12
CA SER A 154 -2.05 12.83 6.88
C SER A 154 -1.53 13.97 6.01
N GLU A 155 -1.68 13.92 4.69
CA GLU A 155 -1.38 15.01 3.74
C GLU A 155 -2.53 15.99 3.54
#